data_94b0929054613ce3f2f48ae0b45f5adb
#
_entry.id   94b0929054613ce3f2f48ae0b45f5adb
#
_cell.length_a   1.000
_cell.length_b   1.000
_cell.length_c   1.000
_cell.angle_alpha   90.00
_cell.angle_beta   90.00
_cell.angle_gamma   90.00
#
_symmetry.space_group_name_H-M   'P 1'
#
loop_
_entity.id
_entity.type
_entity.pdbx_description
1 polymer ?
#
loop_
_entity_poly.entity_id
_entity_poly.type
_entity_poly.pdbx_seq_one_letter_code
_entity_poly.pdbx_strand_id
1 'polypeptide(L)'
;SKGGWEAETTPADFAHYVHFIIEQLGSELHYICTINEANMGIQVAAIAERYKRQMMAQMQAAQSGGNSADGSVQVGINLQKMMEGQKAAAAENLEVFGVEKVENFTSMRTREGDLLILKAHELAKKEIKALYPDIKVGLTLSLHDIQPQEDGMERAKKEWVEEFMHYLPYIKDDDFLG
;
A
#
# COMPACT_ATOMS: atom_id res chain seq x y z
N SER A 1 13.48 -11.45 6.32
CA SER A 1 12.30 -11.06 5.55
C SER A 1 12.29 -11.79 4.21
N LYS A 2 11.13 -12.35 3.81
CA LYS A 2 10.98 -13.01 2.49
C LYS A 2 10.61 -12.01 1.37
N GLY A 3 10.59 -10.70 1.63
CA GLY A 3 10.23 -9.65 0.66
C GLY A 3 8.82 -9.08 0.82
N GLY A 4 8.12 -9.41 1.91
CA GLY A 4 6.78 -8.87 2.19
C GLY A 4 5.77 -9.17 1.07
N TRP A 5 4.97 -8.18 0.69
CA TRP A 5 3.97 -8.32 -0.36
C TRP A 5 4.53 -8.36 -1.79
N GLU A 6 5.83 -8.12 -1.97
CA GLU A 6 6.52 -8.27 -3.26
C GLU A 6 7.00 -9.71 -3.52
N ALA A 7 6.85 -10.63 -2.55
CA ALA A 7 7.29 -12.01 -2.70
C ALA A 7 6.15 -12.90 -3.23
N GLU A 8 6.43 -13.66 -4.28
CA GLU A 8 5.47 -14.59 -4.91
C GLU A 8 4.91 -15.64 -3.95
N THR A 9 5.65 -15.97 -2.87
CA THR A 9 5.21 -16.95 -1.88
C THR A 9 4.21 -16.37 -0.87
N THR A 10 4.15 -15.03 -0.71
CA THR A 10 3.33 -14.38 0.32
C THR A 10 1.84 -14.73 0.24
N PRO A 11 1.20 -14.85 -0.93
CA PRO A 11 -0.20 -15.26 -1.00
C PRO A 11 -0.46 -16.63 -0.37
N ALA A 12 0.42 -17.61 -0.60
CA ALA A 12 0.29 -18.94 -0.02
C ALA A 12 0.60 -18.93 1.49
N ASP A 13 1.67 -18.22 1.90
CA ASP A 13 2.03 -18.07 3.31
C ASP A 13 0.87 -17.40 4.10
N PHE A 14 0.23 -16.38 3.50
CA PHE A 14 -0.93 -15.72 4.08
C PHE A 14 -2.14 -16.63 4.19
N ALA A 15 -2.43 -17.41 3.15
CA ALA A 15 -3.52 -18.39 3.17
C ALA A 15 -3.32 -19.45 4.27
N HIS A 16 -2.10 -19.96 4.45
CA HIS A 16 -1.78 -20.88 5.55
C HIS A 16 -1.99 -20.25 6.92
N TYR A 17 -1.58 -18.99 7.08
CA TYR A 17 -1.83 -18.23 8.32
C TYR A 17 -3.34 -18.11 8.59
N VAL A 18 -4.11 -17.73 7.58
CA VAL A 18 -5.57 -17.58 7.69
C VAL A 18 -6.20 -18.94 8.02
N HIS A 19 -5.82 -20.02 7.34
CA HIS A 19 -6.30 -21.36 7.63
C HIS A 19 -6.12 -21.72 9.11
N PHE A 20 -4.90 -21.53 9.64
CA PHE A 20 -4.61 -21.78 11.06
C PHE A 20 -5.52 -20.97 12.00
N ILE A 21 -5.70 -19.67 11.73
CA ILE A 21 -6.57 -18.81 12.56
C ILE A 21 -8.03 -19.27 12.50
N ILE A 22 -8.51 -19.64 11.32
CA ILE A 22 -9.90 -20.07 11.13
C ILE A 22 -10.17 -21.43 11.77
N GLU A 23 -9.23 -22.36 11.75
CA GLU A 23 -9.37 -23.61 12.49
C GLU A 23 -9.56 -23.39 14.00
N GLN A 24 -8.89 -22.38 14.57
CA GLN A 24 -8.91 -22.11 16.01
C GLN A 24 -10.12 -21.25 16.45
N LEU A 25 -10.50 -20.26 15.63
CA LEU A 25 -11.43 -19.21 16.03
C LEU A 25 -12.68 -19.11 15.15
N GLY A 26 -12.76 -19.88 14.06
CA GLY A 26 -13.82 -19.72 13.05
C GLY A 26 -15.23 -19.86 13.60
N SER A 27 -15.44 -20.71 14.61
CA SER A 27 -16.76 -20.88 15.25
C SER A 27 -17.31 -19.61 15.92
N GLU A 28 -16.44 -18.68 16.29
CA GLU A 28 -16.78 -17.43 16.96
C GLU A 28 -16.92 -16.24 15.99
N LEU A 29 -16.57 -16.44 14.70
CA LEU A 29 -16.48 -15.38 13.71
C LEU A 29 -17.66 -15.39 12.76
N HIS A 30 -18.21 -14.21 12.49
CA HIS A 30 -19.28 -14.00 11.52
C HIS A 30 -18.87 -13.20 10.30
N TYR A 31 -17.91 -12.27 10.47
CA TYR A 31 -17.37 -11.41 9.44
C TYR A 31 -15.85 -11.39 9.51
N ILE A 32 -15.20 -11.48 8.37
CA ILE A 32 -13.74 -11.41 8.26
C ILE A 32 -13.35 -10.42 7.16
N CYS A 33 -12.66 -9.38 7.55
CA CYS A 33 -11.87 -8.56 6.63
C CYS A 33 -10.50 -9.22 6.49
N THR A 34 -10.21 -9.77 5.32
CA THR A 34 -8.94 -10.48 5.09
C THR A 34 -7.75 -9.56 5.14
N ILE A 35 -7.86 -8.40 4.48
CA ILE A 35 -6.80 -7.39 4.38
C ILE A 35 -7.44 -6.02 4.55
N ASN A 36 -7.01 -5.30 5.59
CA ASN A 36 -7.45 -3.93 5.81
C ASN A 36 -6.70 -2.96 4.92
N GLU A 37 -7.43 -2.02 4.29
CA GLU A 37 -6.88 -0.99 3.41
C GLU A 37 -5.90 -1.58 2.37
N ALA A 38 -6.39 -2.57 1.62
CA ALA A 38 -5.57 -3.36 0.71
C ALA A 38 -4.80 -2.50 -0.31
N ASN A 39 -5.31 -1.33 -0.69
CA ASN A 39 -4.70 -0.39 -1.62
C ASN A 39 -3.70 0.61 -0.99
N MET A 40 -3.51 0.58 0.32
CA MET A 40 -2.65 1.56 1.02
C MET A 40 -1.22 1.58 0.47
N GLY A 41 -0.62 0.44 0.14
CA GLY A 41 0.75 0.38 -0.38
C GLY A 41 0.91 1.06 -1.74
N ILE A 42 -0.09 1.00 -2.62
CA ILE A 42 -0.11 1.74 -3.90
C ILE A 42 -0.28 3.24 -3.63
N GLN A 43 -1.15 3.64 -2.73
CA GLN A 43 -1.35 5.06 -2.38
C GLN A 43 -0.09 5.67 -1.77
N VAL A 44 0.58 4.97 -0.86
CA VAL A 44 1.86 5.42 -0.28
C VAL A 44 2.94 5.56 -1.36
N ALA A 45 3.01 4.63 -2.31
CA ALA A 45 3.93 4.73 -3.45
C ALA A 45 3.62 5.94 -4.33
N ALA A 46 2.35 6.21 -4.63
CA ALA A 46 1.93 7.38 -5.40
C ALA A 46 2.26 8.70 -4.69
N ILE A 47 2.06 8.77 -3.38
CA ILE A 47 2.43 9.92 -2.55
C ILE A 47 3.95 10.13 -2.59
N ALA A 48 4.74 9.09 -2.39
CA ALA A 48 6.22 9.18 -2.42
C ALA A 48 6.74 9.68 -3.77
N GLU A 49 6.18 9.20 -4.88
CA GLU A 49 6.53 9.67 -6.23
C GLU A 49 6.14 11.14 -6.47
N ARG A 50 5.02 11.61 -5.92
CA ARG A 50 4.63 13.04 -5.98
C ARG A 50 5.64 13.91 -5.25
N TYR A 51 6.02 13.53 -4.03
CA TYR A 51 7.04 14.26 -3.25
C TYR A 51 8.40 14.28 -3.95
N LYS A 52 8.84 13.16 -4.50
CA LYS A 52 10.09 13.06 -5.24
C LYS A 52 10.11 14.01 -6.46
N ARG A 53 9.05 14.05 -7.25
CA ARG A 53 8.90 14.96 -8.40
C ARG A 53 8.92 16.43 -7.97
N GLN A 54 8.20 16.78 -6.91
CA GLN A 54 8.18 18.15 -6.37
C GLN A 54 9.56 18.58 -5.91
N MET A 55 10.27 17.71 -5.20
CA MET A 55 11.64 17.98 -4.73
C MET A 55 12.61 18.17 -5.89
N MET A 56 12.52 17.32 -6.93
CA MET A 56 13.36 17.47 -8.12
C MET A 56 13.10 18.80 -8.85
N ALA A 57 11.84 19.20 -9.00
CA ALA A 57 11.46 20.47 -9.61
C ALA A 57 12.03 21.66 -8.81
N GLN A 58 11.98 21.62 -7.49
CA GLN A 58 12.55 22.64 -6.62
C GLN A 58 14.08 22.73 -6.74
N MET A 59 14.75 21.58 -6.78
CA MET A 59 16.21 21.53 -6.98
C MET A 59 16.62 22.13 -8.34
N GLN A 60 15.88 21.83 -9.41
CA GLN A 60 16.10 22.40 -10.74
C GLN A 60 15.88 23.92 -10.76
N ALA A 61 14.79 24.39 -10.12
CA ALA A 61 14.50 25.82 -10.00
C ALA A 61 15.60 26.56 -9.22
N ALA A 62 16.11 25.98 -8.15
CA ALA A 62 17.22 26.55 -7.36
C ALA A 62 18.54 26.62 -8.16
N GLN A 63 18.83 25.63 -9.01
CA GLN A 63 20.02 25.61 -9.87
C GLN A 63 19.92 26.63 -11.04
N SER A 64 18.72 26.93 -11.52
CA SER A 64 18.49 27.89 -12.62
C SER A 64 18.48 29.34 -12.17
N GLY A 65 18.84 29.68 -10.93
CA GLY A 65 18.98 31.04 -10.44
C GLY A 65 17.66 31.80 -10.27
N GLY A 66 16.56 31.14 -10.25
CA GLY A 66 15.24 31.72 -9.98
C GLY A 66 15.12 32.12 -8.51
N ASN A 67 15.36 33.40 -8.21
CA ASN A 67 14.93 34.01 -6.96
C ASN A 67 13.39 33.86 -6.91
N SER A 68 12.88 33.01 -6.09
CA SER A 68 11.44 32.98 -5.76
C SER A 68 11.15 34.26 -4.96
N ALA A 69 10.62 35.26 -5.67
CA ALA A 69 10.25 36.57 -5.12
C ALA A 69 8.98 36.50 -4.22
N ASP A 70 8.53 35.30 -3.91
CA ASP A 70 7.42 35.07 -3.00
C ASP A 70 8.00 34.60 -1.67
N GLY A 71 7.84 35.41 -0.63
CA GLY A 71 8.27 35.12 0.74
C GLY A 71 7.50 33.97 1.43
N SER A 72 7.03 33.00 0.68
CA SER A 72 6.47 31.76 1.19
C SER A 72 7.56 30.98 1.90
N VAL A 73 7.50 30.93 3.22
CA VAL A 73 8.28 30.01 4.04
C VAL A 73 7.83 28.61 3.65
N GLN A 74 8.60 27.96 2.81
CA GLN A 74 8.42 26.52 2.59
C GLN A 74 8.50 25.84 3.96
N VAL A 75 7.43 25.19 4.35
CA VAL A 75 7.47 24.16 5.39
C VAL A 75 8.32 23.03 4.81
N GLY A 76 9.64 23.22 4.82
CA GLY A 76 10.59 22.37 4.15
C GLY A 76 10.75 21.08 4.91
N ILE A 77 10.46 19.97 4.25
CA ILE A 77 11.04 18.69 4.65
C ILE A 77 12.56 18.89 4.65
N ASN A 78 13.17 18.80 5.81
CA ASN A 78 14.64 18.88 5.91
C ASN A 78 15.23 17.60 5.30
N LEU A 79 15.61 17.69 4.02
CA LEU A 79 16.13 16.59 3.24
C LEU A 79 17.34 15.92 3.90
N GLN A 80 18.24 16.72 4.48
CA GLN A 80 19.42 16.21 5.17
C GLN A 80 19.01 15.36 6.37
N LYS A 81 18.08 15.85 7.20
CA LYS A 81 17.57 15.12 8.36
C LYS A 81 16.82 13.84 7.95
N MET A 82 16.10 13.88 6.84
CA MET A 82 15.45 12.71 6.28
C MET A 82 16.45 11.66 5.80
N MET A 83 17.52 12.07 5.10
CA MET A 83 18.59 11.17 4.67
C MET A 83 19.38 10.59 5.84
N GLU A 84 19.64 11.37 6.88
CA GLU A 84 20.29 10.91 8.12
C GLU A 84 19.39 9.88 8.82
N GLY A 85 18.09 10.13 8.91
CA GLY A 85 17.12 9.18 9.46
C GLY A 85 17.05 7.86 8.67
N GLN A 86 17.07 7.93 7.34
CA GLN A 86 17.09 6.72 6.50
C GLN A 86 18.37 5.90 6.69
N LYS A 87 19.54 6.56 6.79
CA LYS A 87 20.81 5.87 7.05
C LYS A 87 20.83 5.23 8.43
N ALA A 88 20.32 5.91 9.45
CA ALA A 88 20.22 5.36 10.79
C ALA A 88 19.30 4.12 10.81
N ALA A 89 18.11 4.21 10.21
CA ALA A 89 17.20 3.09 10.10
C ALA A 89 17.79 1.90 9.31
N ALA A 90 18.53 2.16 8.23
CA ALA A 90 19.21 1.11 7.48
C ALA A 90 20.28 0.40 8.33
N ALA A 91 21.05 1.14 9.12
CA ALA A 91 22.05 0.58 10.01
C ALA A 91 21.41 -0.29 11.12
N GLU A 92 20.33 0.19 11.74
CA GLU A 92 19.57 -0.58 12.74
C GLU A 92 18.95 -1.84 12.13
N ASN A 93 18.37 -1.75 10.93
CA ASN A 93 17.81 -2.89 10.22
C ASN A 93 18.89 -3.94 9.90
N LEU A 94 20.08 -3.49 9.49
CA LEU A 94 21.18 -4.39 9.19
C LEU A 94 21.65 -5.14 10.46
N GLU A 95 21.73 -4.44 11.58
CA GLU A 95 22.11 -5.04 12.87
C GLU A 95 21.09 -6.07 13.36
N VAL A 96 19.79 -5.73 13.30
CA VAL A 96 18.72 -6.55 13.87
C VAL A 96 18.26 -7.67 12.92
N PHE A 97 18.14 -7.37 11.64
CA PHE A 97 17.51 -8.25 10.64
C PHE A 97 18.47 -8.76 9.56
N GLY A 98 19.70 -8.27 9.52
CA GLY A 98 20.70 -8.65 8.50
C GLY A 98 20.41 -8.07 7.11
N VAL A 99 19.53 -7.08 6.99
CA VAL A 99 19.16 -6.39 5.74
C VAL A 99 19.02 -4.90 6.00
N GLU A 100 19.43 -4.06 5.06
CA GLU A 100 19.31 -2.60 5.20
C GLU A 100 17.85 -2.11 5.10
N LYS A 101 17.02 -2.80 4.32
CA LYS A 101 15.61 -2.49 4.12
C LYS A 101 14.74 -3.69 4.51
N VAL A 102 13.85 -3.47 5.45
CA VAL A 102 12.84 -4.45 5.86
C VAL A 102 11.55 -4.17 5.09
N GLU A 103 11.16 -5.09 4.24
CA GLU A 103 9.84 -5.04 3.62
C GLU A 103 8.82 -5.66 4.58
N ASN A 104 7.79 -4.89 4.87
CA ASN A 104 6.71 -5.28 5.76
C ASN A 104 5.34 -4.97 5.14
N PHE A 105 4.28 -5.18 5.89
CA PHE A 105 2.91 -4.98 5.45
C PHE A 105 2.61 -3.54 4.97
N THR A 106 3.25 -2.53 5.56
CA THR A 106 3.01 -1.11 5.23
C THR A 106 3.99 -0.55 4.20
N SER A 107 4.91 -1.36 3.68
CA SER A 107 5.86 -0.93 2.65
C SER A 107 5.14 -0.54 1.35
N MET A 108 5.74 0.41 0.64
CA MET A 108 5.28 0.76 -0.70
C MET A 108 5.27 -0.48 -1.59
N ARG A 109 4.23 -0.61 -2.40
CA ARG A 109 4.08 -1.73 -3.33
C ARG A 109 4.19 -1.29 -4.77
N THR A 110 4.71 -2.21 -5.59
CA THR A 110 4.55 -2.17 -7.05
C THR A 110 3.16 -2.66 -7.45
N ARG A 111 2.81 -2.51 -8.72
CA ARG A 111 1.57 -3.08 -9.25
C ARG A 111 1.56 -4.62 -9.16
N GLU A 112 2.70 -5.25 -9.34
CA GLU A 112 2.89 -6.69 -9.21
C GLU A 112 2.65 -7.14 -7.77
N GLY A 113 3.22 -6.44 -6.79
CA GLY A 113 2.96 -6.69 -5.37
C GLY A 113 1.50 -6.47 -4.98
N ASP A 114 0.84 -5.51 -5.62
CA ASP A 114 -0.59 -5.27 -5.41
C ASP A 114 -1.47 -6.40 -5.95
N LEU A 115 -1.11 -7.00 -7.09
CA LEU A 115 -1.77 -8.20 -7.60
C LEU A 115 -1.55 -9.42 -6.70
N LEU A 116 -0.40 -9.51 -6.02
CA LEU A 116 -0.15 -10.55 -5.02
C LEU A 116 -1.06 -10.40 -3.80
N ILE A 117 -1.38 -9.18 -3.38
CA ILE A 117 -2.38 -8.91 -2.32
C ILE A 117 -3.76 -9.44 -2.72
N LEU A 118 -4.21 -9.17 -3.93
CA LEU A 118 -5.50 -9.67 -4.42
C LEU A 118 -5.52 -11.20 -4.46
N LYS A 119 -4.43 -11.81 -4.92
CA LYS A 119 -4.28 -13.28 -4.88
C LYS A 119 -4.28 -13.84 -3.45
N ALA A 120 -3.65 -13.12 -2.51
CA ALA A 120 -3.65 -13.51 -1.10
C ALA A 120 -5.06 -13.45 -0.51
N HIS A 121 -5.83 -12.42 -0.83
CA HIS A 121 -7.24 -12.29 -0.46
C HIS A 121 -8.08 -13.45 -1.00
N GLU A 122 -7.97 -13.76 -2.30
CA GLU A 122 -8.71 -14.86 -2.93
C GLU A 122 -8.40 -16.22 -2.28
N LEU A 123 -7.12 -16.51 -2.02
CA LEU A 123 -6.71 -17.74 -1.35
C LEU A 123 -7.22 -17.80 0.09
N ALA A 124 -7.09 -16.71 0.84
CA ALA A 124 -7.60 -16.61 2.21
C ALA A 124 -9.12 -16.82 2.26
N LYS A 125 -9.88 -16.16 1.37
CA LYS A 125 -11.33 -16.36 1.24
C LYS A 125 -11.69 -17.82 0.97
N LYS A 126 -10.93 -18.49 0.10
CA LYS A 126 -11.13 -19.90 -0.21
C LYS A 126 -10.95 -20.78 1.03
N GLU A 127 -9.87 -20.56 1.82
CA GLU A 127 -9.64 -21.29 3.07
C GLU A 127 -10.75 -21.07 4.09
N ILE A 128 -11.19 -19.81 4.27
CA ILE A 128 -12.29 -19.47 5.19
C ILE A 128 -13.59 -20.20 4.79
N LYS A 129 -13.98 -20.07 3.52
CA LYS A 129 -15.23 -20.66 3.01
C LYS A 129 -15.22 -22.18 2.98
N ALA A 130 -14.06 -22.82 2.87
CA ALA A 130 -13.92 -24.26 2.93
C ALA A 130 -14.23 -24.82 4.33
N LEU A 131 -13.82 -24.10 5.38
CA LEU A 131 -14.04 -24.51 6.77
C LEU A 131 -15.39 -24.01 7.33
N TYR A 132 -15.74 -22.75 7.03
CA TYR A 132 -16.94 -22.07 7.54
C TYR A 132 -17.64 -21.29 6.41
N PRO A 133 -18.51 -21.93 5.63
CA PRO A 133 -19.16 -21.31 4.46
C PRO A 133 -20.01 -20.07 4.80
N ASP A 134 -20.55 -20.02 6.02
CA ASP A 134 -21.45 -18.94 6.45
C ASP A 134 -20.74 -17.66 6.87
N ILE A 135 -19.44 -17.71 7.15
CA ILE A 135 -18.65 -16.51 7.48
C ILE A 135 -18.66 -15.56 6.28
N LYS A 136 -19.01 -14.31 6.54
CA LYS A 136 -18.97 -13.24 5.54
C LYS A 136 -17.54 -12.74 5.36
N VAL A 137 -17.06 -12.74 4.12
CA VAL A 137 -15.66 -12.42 3.79
C VAL A 137 -15.60 -11.28 2.80
N GLY A 138 -14.75 -10.33 3.07
CA GLY A 138 -14.44 -9.19 2.20
C GLY A 138 -13.07 -8.61 2.52
N LEU A 139 -12.74 -7.49 1.92
CA LEU A 139 -11.60 -6.66 2.29
C LEU A 139 -12.03 -5.20 2.43
N THR A 140 -11.14 -4.34 2.91
CA THR A 140 -11.39 -2.90 2.94
C THR A 140 -10.43 -2.17 2.01
N LEU A 141 -10.87 -1.03 1.48
CA LEU A 141 -10.06 -0.13 0.68
C LEU A 141 -10.04 1.25 1.32
N SER A 142 -8.86 1.87 1.34
CA SER A 142 -8.72 3.27 1.70
C SER A 142 -9.24 4.12 0.55
N LEU A 143 -10.33 4.85 0.77
CA LEU A 143 -10.95 5.70 -0.24
C LEU A 143 -10.75 7.17 0.09
N HIS A 144 -10.48 7.96 -0.93
CA HIS A 144 -10.46 9.41 -0.85
C HIS A 144 -11.15 10.02 -2.06
N ASP A 145 -11.69 11.22 -1.90
CA ASP A 145 -12.34 11.96 -2.98
C ASP A 145 -11.28 12.69 -3.81
N ILE A 146 -11.12 12.29 -5.07
CA ILE A 146 -10.19 12.91 -6.01
C ILE A 146 -10.91 14.05 -6.72
N GLN A 147 -10.62 15.28 -6.31
CA GLN A 147 -11.20 16.49 -6.89
C GLN A 147 -10.24 17.15 -7.89
N PRO A 148 -10.44 16.96 -9.19
CA PRO A 148 -9.57 17.55 -10.21
C PRO A 148 -9.81 19.05 -10.36
N GLN A 149 -8.75 19.78 -10.65
CA GLN A 149 -8.85 21.11 -11.24
C GLN A 149 -9.21 21.00 -12.73
N GLU A 150 -9.48 22.14 -13.41
CA GLU A 150 -10.01 22.18 -14.78
C GLU A 150 -9.26 21.31 -15.81
N ASP A 151 -7.92 21.22 -15.69
CA ASP A 151 -7.04 20.42 -16.56
C ASP A 151 -6.67 19.05 -15.99
N GLY A 152 -7.18 18.71 -14.79
CA GLY A 152 -6.80 17.52 -14.02
C GLY A 152 -7.67 16.29 -14.23
N MET A 153 -8.74 16.34 -15.02
CA MET A 153 -9.75 15.28 -15.14
C MET A 153 -9.17 13.93 -15.57
N GLU A 154 -8.32 13.91 -16.59
CA GLU A 154 -7.74 12.64 -17.09
C GLU A 154 -6.80 12.01 -16.07
N ARG A 155 -6.07 12.83 -15.34
CA ARG A 155 -5.21 12.37 -14.24
C ARG A 155 -6.04 11.81 -13.08
N ALA A 156 -7.10 12.50 -12.68
CA ALA A 156 -8.01 12.04 -11.63
C ALA A 156 -8.64 10.70 -11.96
N LYS A 157 -9.12 10.53 -13.21
CA LYS A 157 -9.64 9.23 -13.69
C LYS A 157 -8.60 8.13 -13.63
N LYS A 158 -7.35 8.42 -14.04
CA LYS A 158 -6.25 7.45 -13.99
C LYS A 158 -5.94 7.04 -12.56
N GLU A 159 -5.80 8.00 -11.65
CA GLU A 159 -5.55 7.74 -10.23
C GLU A 159 -6.71 6.92 -9.61
N TRP A 160 -7.97 7.25 -9.94
CA TRP A 160 -9.12 6.49 -9.49
C TRP A 160 -9.12 5.04 -9.97
N VAL A 161 -8.73 4.80 -11.22
CA VAL A 161 -8.60 3.44 -11.75
C VAL A 161 -7.47 2.69 -11.06
N GLU A 162 -6.31 3.32 -10.88
CA GLU A 162 -5.13 2.69 -10.28
C GLU A 162 -5.29 2.40 -8.79
N GLU A 163 -5.97 3.27 -8.05
CA GLU A 163 -6.08 3.16 -6.59
C GLU A 163 -7.34 2.42 -6.13
N PHE A 164 -8.36 2.30 -6.99
CA PHE A 164 -9.63 1.72 -6.60
C PHE A 164 -10.24 0.76 -7.63
N MET A 165 -10.51 1.24 -8.87
CA MET A 165 -11.35 0.49 -9.81
C MET A 165 -10.76 -0.85 -10.23
N HIS A 166 -9.43 -0.98 -10.24
CA HIS A 166 -8.79 -2.24 -10.63
C HIS A 166 -8.97 -3.37 -9.61
N TYR A 167 -9.38 -3.05 -8.37
CA TYR A 167 -9.72 -4.06 -7.36
C TYR A 167 -11.07 -4.72 -7.62
N LEU A 168 -12.03 -3.98 -8.19
CA LEU A 168 -13.43 -4.41 -8.31
C LEU A 168 -13.60 -5.77 -9.01
N PRO A 169 -12.89 -6.10 -10.10
CA PRO A 169 -13.01 -7.41 -10.74
C PRO A 169 -12.68 -8.60 -9.81
N TYR A 170 -11.81 -8.40 -8.83
CA TYR A 170 -11.35 -9.44 -7.91
C TYR A 170 -12.24 -9.60 -6.68
N ILE A 171 -12.92 -8.51 -6.28
CA ILE A 171 -13.72 -8.47 -5.05
C ILE A 171 -15.23 -8.45 -5.31
N LYS A 172 -15.67 -8.50 -6.58
CA LYS A 172 -17.09 -8.44 -6.97
C LYS A 172 -17.96 -9.57 -6.38
N ASP A 173 -17.32 -10.70 -6.06
CA ASP A 173 -17.99 -11.88 -5.50
C ASP A 173 -17.72 -11.99 -3.98
N ASP A 174 -17.26 -10.93 -3.33
CA ASP A 174 -17.14 -10.86 -1.89
C ASP A 174 -18.49 -10.61 -1.24
N ASP A 175 -18.63 -11.02 0.03
CA ASP A 175 -19.85 -10.77 0.78
C ASP A 175 -20.03 -9.29 1.15
N PHE A 176 -18.93 -8.54 1.22
CA PHE A 176 -18.94 -7.09 1.48
C PHE A 176 -17.65 -6.41 1.00
N LEU A 177 -17.70 -5.11 0.84
CA LEU A 177 -16.57 -4.19 0.70
C LEU A 177 -16.67 -3.15 1.80
N GLY A 178 -15.58 -2.93 2.55
CA GLY A 178 -15.48 -1.94 3.61
C GLY A 178 -14.53 -0.77 3.26
#